data_f3bfb2bed30e28e0dd4011f497b6174d
#
_entry.id   f3bfb2bed30e28e0dd4011f497b6174d
#
_cell.length_a   1.000
_cell.length_b   1.000
_cell.length_c   1.000
_cell.angle_alpha   90.00
_cell.angle_beta   90.00
_cell.angle_gamma   90.00
#
_symmetry.space_group_name_H-M   'P 1'
#
loop_
_entity.id
_entity.type
_entity.pdbx_description
1 polymer ?
#
loop_
_entity_poly.entity_id
_entity_poly.type
_entity_poly.pdbx_seq_one_letter_code
_entity_poly.pdbx_strand_id
1 'polypeptide(L)'
;MKARVYVSLKTTVLDPQGQAVRAALAGLGHTAIADVRQGKFFDIAIADGITREQAQKDVETIAHEVLANPVIEEYKVEIVEGGF
;
A
#
# COMPACT_ATOMS: atom_id res chain seq x y z
N MET A 1 -0.67 5.94 -18.55
CA MET A 1 0.23 5.68 -17.41
C MET A 1 -0.51 5.89 -16.11
N LYS A 2 -0.34 5.01 -15.19
CA LYS A 2 -0.89 5.12 -13.85
C LYS A 2 0.15 4.76 -12.80
N ALA A 3 -0.09 5.17 -11.57
CA ALA A 3 0.71 4.78 -10.43
C ALA A 3 -0.16 4.05 -9.42
N ARG A 4 0.40 3.07 -8.75
CA ARG A 4 -0.24 2.43 -7.61
C ARG A 4 0.65 2.58 -6.41
N VAL A 5 0.09 3.07 -5.32
CA VAL A 5 0.80 3.25 -4.06
C VAL A 5 0.22 2.30 -3.03
N TYR A 6 1.04 1.40 -2.53
CA TYR A 6 0.67 0.50 -1.44
C TYR A 6 1.10 1.11 -0.13
N VAL A 7 0.20 1.17 0.84
CA VAL A 7 0.47 1.73 2.17
C VAL A 7 0.10 0.69 3.21
N SER A 8 1.01 0.41 4.12
CA SER A 8 0.80 -0.54 5.19
C SER A 8 1.49 -0.06 6.47
N LEU A 9 1.05 -0.57 7.61
CA LEU A 9 1.71 -0.31 8.88
C LEU A 9 3.11 -0.93 8.86
N LYS A 10 4.07 -0.23 9.47
CA LYS A 10 5.41 -0.77 9.68
C LYS A 10 5.32 -2.06 10.50
N THR A 11 6.23 -2.98 10.26
CA THR A 11 6.21 -4.30 10.91
C THR A 11 6.29 -4.23 12.44
N THR A 12 6.82 -3.14 12.97
CA THR A 12 6.94 -2.91 14.41
C THR A 12 5.66 -2.35 15.04
N VAL A 13 4.67 -1.97 14.20
CA VAL A 13 3.39 -1.40 14.66
C VAL A 13 2.34 -2.50 14.70
N LEU A 14 1.57 -2.54 15.77
CA LEU A 14 0.45 -3.47 15.91
C LEU A 14 -0.61 -3.20 14.85
N ASP A 15 -1.10 -4.26 14.20
CA ASP A 15 -2.17 -4.20 13.21
C ASP A 15 -3.41 -4.92 13.74
N PRO A 16 -4.33 -4.22 14.43
CA PRO A 16 -5.51 -4.85 15.00
C PRO A 16 -6.43 -5.48 13.97
N GLN A 17 -6.51 -4.90 12.76
CA GLN A 17 -7.34 -5.44 11.68
C GLN A 17 -6.75 -6.74 11.14
N GLY A 18 -5.43 -6.79 10.93
CA GLY A 18 -4.74 -8.00 10.49
C GLY A 18 -4.89 -9.11 11.53
N GLN A 19 -4.80 -8.78 12.81
CA GLN A 19 -4.99 -9.74 13.88
C GLN A 19 -6.42 -10.27 13.93
N ALA A 20 -7.42 -9.43 13.72
CA ALA A 20 -8.81 -9.86 13.66
C ALA A 20 -9.06 -10.81 12.50
N VAL A 21 -8.49 -10.53 11.34
CA VAL A 21 -8.59 -11.41 10.17
C VAL A 21 -7.93 -12.76 10.46
N ARG A 22 -6.74 -12.74 11.05
CA ARG A 22 -6.03 -13.97 11.42
C ARG A 22 -6.84 -14.82 12.37
N ALA A 23 -7.44 -14.22 13.40
CA ALA A 23 -8.27 -14.91 14.36
C ALA A 23 -9.50 -15.54 13.70
N ALA A 24 -10.14 -14.83 12.78
CA ALA A 24 -11.28 -15.35 12.02
C ALA A 24 -10.88 -16.55 11.16
N LEU A 25 -9.73 -16.50 10.50
CA LEU A 25 -9.22 -17.61 9.69
C LEU A 25 -8.92 -18.84 10.56
N ALA A 26 -8.32 -18.63 11.71
CA ALA A 26 -8.05 -19.73 12.66
C ALA A 26 -9.36 -20.37 13.15
N GLY A 27 -10.39 -19.54 13.43
CA GLY A 27 -11.71 -20.01 13.81
C GLY A 27 -12.41 -20.85 12.73
N LEU A 28 -12.05 -20.62 11.46
CA LEU A 28 -12.55 -21.38 10.31
C LEU A 28 -11.70 -22.63 10.00
N GLY A 29 -10.66 -22.89 10.78
CA GLY A 29 -9.81 -24.07 10.61
C GLY A 29 -8.57 -23.84 9.75
N HIS A 30 -8.29 -22.60 9.33
CA HIS A 30 -7.12 -22.27 8.50
C HIS A 30 -5.89 -22.04 9.39
N THR A 31 -5.38 -23.11 9.99
CA THR A 31 -4.28 -23.04 10.95
C THR A 31 -2.89 -22.88 10.31
N ALA A 32 -2.81 -22.98 8.98
CA ALA A 32 -1.55 -22.76 8.26
C ALA A 32 -1.14 -21.28 8.18
N ILE A 33 -2.06 -20.38 8.51
CA ILE A 33 -1.80 -18.94 8.42
C ILE A 33 -1.15 -18.45 9.72
N ALA A 34 0.11 -18.05 9.62
CA ALA A 34 0.88 -17.61 10.78
C ALA A 34 0.60 -16.16 11.16
N ASP A 35 0.37 -15.29 10.16
CA ASP A 35 0.14 -13.88 10.39
C ASP A 35 -0.63 -13.27 9.23
N VAL A 36 -1.31 -12.15 9.50
CA VAL A 36 -2.03 -11.37 8.49
C VAL A 36 -1.76 -9.89 8.76
N ARG A 37 -1.35 -9.17 7.73
CA ARG A 37 -1.17 -7.73 7.77
C ARG A 37 -2.11 -7.10 6.76
N GLN A 38 -2.84 -6.08 7.16
CA GLN A 38 -3.75 -5.37 6.28
C GLN A 38 -3.14 -4.04 5.85
N GLY A 39 -3.31 -3.71 4.60
CA GLY A 39 -2.89 -2.43 4.05
C GLY A 39 -3.94 -1.89 3.10
N LYS A 40 -3.62 -0.81 2.45
CA LYS A 40 -4.47 -0.18 1.45
C LYS A 40 -3.63 0.21 0.24
N PHE A 41 -4.28 0.47 -0.87
CA PHE A 41 -3.58 1.00 -2.03
C PHE A 41 -4.38 2.13 -2.68
N PHE A 42 -3.67 2.97 -3.39
CA PHE A 42 -4.24 4.08 -4.15
C PHE A 42 -3.87 3.90 -5.61
N ASP A 43 -4.85 4.02 -6.48
CA ASP A 43 -4.63 4.07 -7.93
C ASP A 43 -4.68 5.52 -8.37
N ILE A 44 -3.62 5.99 -9.01
CA ILE A 44 -3.44 7.38 -9.41
C ILE A 44 -3.30 7.43 -10.93
N ALA A 45 -4.21 8.12 -11.60
CA ALA A 45 -4.09 8.38 -13.03
C ALA A 45 -3.10 9.54 -13.25
N ILE A 46 -2.13 9.33 -14.11
CA ILE A 46 -1.12 10.34 -14.43
C ILE A 46 -1.59 11.12 -15.64
N ALA A 47 -1.49 12.44 -15.57
CA ALA A 47 -1.85 13.32 -16.68
C ALA A 47 -0.99 13.04 -17.92
N ASP A 48 -1.58 13.25 -19.10
CA ASP A 48 -0.87 13.09 -20.37
C ASP A 48 0.31 14.07 -20.45
N GLY A 49 1.37 13.65 -21.11
CA GLY A 49 2.55 14.48 -21.31
C GLY A 49 3.56 14.46 -20.17
N ILE A 50 3.27 13.73 -19.10
CA ILE A 50 4.20 13.59 -17.97
C ILE A 50 5.12 12.40 -18.24
N THR A 51 6.42 12.62 -18.06
CA THR A 51 7.41 11.54 -18.20
C THR A 51 7.31 10.55 -17.05
N ARG A 52 7.76 9.33 -17.28
CA ARG A 52 7.81 8.31 -16.23
C ARG A 52 8.64 8.77 -15.02
N GLU A 53 9.77 9.44 -15.27
CA GLU A 53 10.64 9.93 -14.22
C GLU A 53 9.96 10.99 -13.37
N GLN A 54 9.25 11.93 -14.00
CA GLN A 54 8.52 12.96 -13.29
C GLN A 54 7.36 12.35 -12.50
N ALA A 55 6.64 11.39 -13.09
CA ALA A 55 5.56 10.69 -12.42
C ALA A 55 6.06 9.95 -11.19
N GLN A 56 7.18 9.23 -11.30
CA GLN A 56 7.78 8.51 -10.18
C GLN A 56 8.12 9.45 -9.03
N LYS A 57 8.76 10.57 -9.34
CA LYS A 57 9.16 11.56 -8.35
C LYS A 57 7.96 12.19 -7.65
N ASP A 58 6.97 12.60 -8.42
CA ASP A 58 5.77 13.25 -7.86
C ASP A 58 4.99 12.28 -6.99
N VAL A 59 4.81 11.04 -7.43
CA VAL A 59 4.04 10.04 -6.68
C VAL A 59 4.76 9.66 -5.40
N GLU A 60 6.07 9.55 -5.41
CA GLU A 60 6.83 9.28 -4.19
C GLU A 60 6.70 10.42 -3.17
N THR A 61 6.73 11.65 -3.62
CA THR A 61 6.50 12.81 -2.76
C THR A 61 5.09 12.79 -2.17
N ILE A 62 4.09 12.53 -3.00
CA ILE A 62 2.70 12.45 -2.56
C ILE A 62 2.50 11.29 -1.56
N ALA A 63 3.09 10.14 -1.84
CA ALA A 63 3.00 8.99 -0.95
C ALA A 63 3.56 9.31 0.44
N HIS A 64 4.71 9.95 0.48
CA HIS A 64 5.37 10.30 1.73
C HIS A 64 4.63 11.40 2.50
N GLU A 65 4.15 12.41 1.80
CA GLU A 65 3.59 13.60 2.45
C GLU A 65 2.08 13.56 2.68
N VAL A 66 1.36 12.80 1.86
CA VAL A 66 -0.11 12.83 1.85
C VAL A 66 -0.75 11.48 2.12
N LEU A 67 -0.28 10.42 1.44
CA LEU A 67 -0.98 9.14 1.45
C LEU A 67 -0.60 8.25 2.63
N ALA A 68 0.60 8.33 3.12
CA ALA A 68 1.09 7.53 4.23
C ALA A 68 1.43 8.41 5.43
N ASN A 69 1.26 7.87 6.62
CA ASN A 69 1.80 8.49 7.82
C ASN A 69 3.21 7.91 8.05
N PRO A 70 4.28 8.65 7.75
CA PRO A 70 5.64 8.09 7.77
C PRO A 70 6.12 7.65 9.15
N VAL A 71 5.43 8.07 10.21
CA VAL A 71 5.78 7.66 11.57
C VAL A 71 5.42 6.19 11.82
N ILE A 72 4.25 5.75 11.34
CA ILE A 72 3.72 4.41 11.61
C ILE A 72 3.50 3.56 10.35
N GLU A 73 3.57 4.17 9.16
CA GLU A 73 3.30 3.48 7.90
C GLU A 73 4.51 3.50 6.98
N GLU A 74 4.56 2.51 6.12
CA GLU A 74 5.50 2.45 5.00
C GLU A 74 4.71 2.40 3.70
N TYR A 75 5.37 2.72 2.59
CA TYR A 75 4.72 2.73 1.28
C TYR A 75 5.63 2.17 0.21
N LYS A 76 4.99 1.70 -0.88
CA LYS A 76 5.67 1.24 -2.08
C LYS A 76 4.97 1.86 -3.29
N VAL A 77 5.74 2.44 -4.19
CA VAL A 77 5.23 3.04 -5.43
C VAL A 77 5.51 2.13 -6.60
N GLU A 78 4.51 1.94 -7.45
CA GLU A 78 4.62 1.18 -8.68
C GLU A 78 4.05 2.01 -9.83
N ILE A 79 4.85 2.24 -10.87
CA ILE A 79 4.42 2.92 -12.08
C ILE A 79 4.05 1.87 -13.11
N VAL A 80 2.85 1.94 -13.63
CA VAL A 80 2.31 0.99 -14.60
C VAL A 80 2.06 1.70 -15.93
N GLU A 81 2.67 1.22 -16.99
CA GLU A 81 2.37 1.67 -18.34
C GLU A 81 1.02 1.08 -18.77
N GLY A 82 0.22 1.90 -19.44
CA GLY A 82 -1.13 1.52 -19.83
C GLY A 82 -2.18 1.97 -18.84
N GLY A 83 -3.44 1.73 -19.15
CA GLY A 83 -4.56 2.17 -18.34
C GLY A 83 -4.94 1.20 -17.21
N PHE A 84 -5.88 1.67 -16.43
CA PHE A 84 -6.52 0.82 -15.42
C PHE A 84 -7.34 -0.29 -16.05
#